data_53c71b6825184effcc1efb546fdc3b38
#
_entry.id   53c71b6825184effcc1efb546fdc3b38
#
_cell.length_a   1.000
_cell.length_b   1.000
_cell.length_c   1.000
_cell.angle_alpha   90.00
_cell.angle_beta   90.00
_cell.angle_gamma   90.00
#
_symmetry.space_group_name_H-M   'P 1'
#
loop_
_entity.id
_entity.type
_entity.pdbx_description
1 polymer ?
#
loop_
_entity_poly.entity_id
_entity_poly.type
_entity_poly.pdbx_seq_one_letter_code
_entity_poly.pdbx_strand_id
1 'polypeptide(L)'
;MLTGYKFESIRALRSENVIAWEVLSTAMPHVDLEDYFCSMSATQRKAHFFAQLRHAMFCEAGDKYYLNATTDLLLETDFLDRLKEETPSPERLAIEVTDLHRLVHLDDTQSRALRTCIATLHQWGIEVWADDVCEDILPDLLASQIRFCGVKIDKHTFWSGRTEREKFLKLTRQCKRLGGKVLIEGIETAGDFALARASAADYGQGYLWGRS
;
A
#
# COMPACT_ATOMS: atom_id res chain seq x y z
N MET A 1 14.50 1.90 18.20
CA MET A 1 13.45 0.96 18.69
C MET A 1 12.10 1.51 18.29
N LEU A 2 11.20 0.65 17.83
CA LEU A 2 9.82 1.04 17.56
C LEU A 2 9.10 1.42 18.87
N THR A 3 8.18 2.38 18.81
CA THR A 3 7.45 2.91 19.98
C THR A 3 5.95 2.61 19.93
N GLY A 4 5.42 2.23 18.77
CA GLY A 4 4.00 1.94 18.58
C GLY A 4 3.56 2.05 17.13
N TYR A 5 2.30 2.35 16.94
CA TYR A 5 1.68 2.55 15.62
C TYR A 5 0.95 3.89 15.57
N LYS A 6 0.86 4.46 14.38
CA LYS A 6 0.00 5.60 14.05
C LYS A 6 -0.89 5.22 12.87
N PHE A 7 -1.98 5.96 12.72
CA PHE A 7 -2.93 5.75 11.64
C PHE A 7 -2.96 6.99 10.76
N GLU A 8 -2.71 6.81 9.46
CA GLU A 8 -2.88 7.88 8.49
C GLU A 8 -4.16 7.68 7.69
N SER A 9 -4.99 8.73 7.61
CA SER A 9 -6.30 8.61 6.96
C SER A 9 -6.18 8.55 5.45
N ILE A 10 -6.85 7.58 4.84
CA ILE A 10 -7.08 7.50 3.40
C ILE A 10 -8.46 8.08 3.11
N ARG A 11 -8.54 9.05 2.20
CA ARG A 11 -9.77 9.78 1.92
C ARG A 11 -10.22 9.64 0.48
N ALA A 12 -11.52 9.57 0.29
CA ALA A 12 -12.12 9.65 -1.05
C ALA A 12 -11.99 11.10 -1.57
N LEU A 13 -11.33 11.29 -2.72
CA LEU A 13 -11.09 12.64 -3.27
C LEU A 13 -12.38 13.39 -3.64
N ARG A 14 -13.49 12.71 -3.87
CA ARG A 14 -14.77 13.32 -4.24
C ARG A 14 -15.55 13.83 -3.03
N SER A 15 -15.66 13.00 -1.98
CA SER A 15 -16.47 13.29 -0.79
C SER A 15 -15.66 13.77 0.41
N GLU A 16 -14.33 13.62 0.35
CA GLU A 16 -13.36 13.88 1.43
C GLU A 16 -13.58 13.02 2.69
N ASN A 17 -14.49 12.06 2.63
CA ASN A 17 -14.71 11.12 3.73
C ASN A 17 -13.51 10.21 3.91
N VAL A 18 -13.18 9.89 5.17
CA VAL A 18 -12.23 8.83 5.49
C VAL A 18 -12.86 7.51 5.08
N ILE A 19 -12.11 6.71 4.33
CA ILE A 19 -12.55 5.40 3.82
C ILE A 19 -11.73 4.25 4.40
N ALA A 20 -10.52 4.54 4.88
CA ALA A 20 -9.60 3.59 5.45
C ALA A 20 -8.49 4.30 6.24
N TRP A 21 -7.66 3.51 6.90
CA TRP A 21 -6.49 3.95 7.64
C TRP A 21 -5.27 3.12 7.26
N GLU A 22 -4.17 3.76 6.93
CA GLU A 22 -2.89 3.09 6.83
C GLU A 22 -2.25 2.98 8.22
N VAL A 23 -1.76 1.78 8.57
CA VAL A 23 -1.13 1.49 9.85
C VAL A 23 0.38 1.60 9.69
N LEU A 24 0.96 2.63 10.24
CA LEU A 24 2.38 2.92 10.16
C LEU A 24 3.06 2.75 11.52
N SER A 25 4.29 2.28 11.50
CA SER A 25 5.11 2.18 12.71
C SER A 25 5.61 3.53 13.15
N THR A 26 5.70 3.72 14.46
CA THR A 26 6.40 4.87 15.07
C THR A 26 7.68 4.40 15.74
N ALA A 27 8.68 5.28 15.76
CA ALA A 27 9.98 5.00 16.37
C ALA A 27 10.47 6.18 17.22
N MET A 28 11.51 5.96 18.01
CA MET A 28 12.20 7.04 18.71
C MET A 28 12.78 8.05 17.72
N PRO A 29 12.88 9.35 18.07
CA PRO A 29 13.23 10.42 17.12
C PRO A 29 14.55 10.26 16.37
N HIS A 30 15.48 9.46 16.88
CA HIS A 30 16.81 9.21 16.28
C HIS A 30 16.87 7.93 15.43
N VAL A 31 15.76 7.23 15.28
CA VAL A 31 15.70 5.98 14.50
C VAL A 31 15.17 6.31 13.10
N ASP A 32 15.99 6.05 12.09
CA ASP A 32 15.55 6.01 10.71
C ASP A 32 14.74 4.73 10.50
N LEU A 33 13.46 4.87 10.13
CA LEU A 33 12.55 3.73 9.94
C LEU A 33 12.90 2.93 8.70
N GLU A 34 13.37 3.55 7.64
CA GLU A 34 13.76 2.87 6.40
C GLU A 34 14.97 1.96 6.67
N ASP A 35 16.03 2.50 7.27
CA ASP A 35 17.20 1.72 7.69
C ASP A 35 16.82 0.61 8.66
N TYR A 36 15.91 0.92 9.60
CA TYR A 36 15.46 -0.05 10.58
C TYR A 36 14.75 -1.24 9.92
N PHE A 37 13.81 -1.00 9.00
CA PHE A 37 13.11 -2.07 8.29
C PHE A 37 14.02 -2.83 7.33
N CYS A 38 14.96 -2.15 6.66
CA CYS A 38 15.97 -2.80 5.82
C CYS A 38 16.86 -3.76 6.63
N SER A 39 17.17 -3.45 7.90
CA SER A 39 17.99 -4.29 8.78
C SER A 39 17.26 -5.50 9.37
N MET A 40 15.93 -5.55 9.29
CA MET A 40 15.15 -6.66 9.84
C MET A 40 15.38 -7.96 9.07
N SER A 41 15.53 -9.07 9.83
CA SER A 41 15.43 -10.41 9.25
C SER A 41 14.01 -10.72 8.75
N ALA A 42 13.86 -11.72 7.88
CA ALA A 42 12.54 -12.18 7.42
C ALA A 42 11.60 -12.53 8.60
N THR A 43 12.13 -13.23 9.60
CA THR A 43 11.38 -13.58 10.83
C THR A 43 10.90 -12.34 11.59
N GLN A 44 11.73 -11.31 11.70
CA GLN A 44 11.36 -10.06 12.37
C GLN A 44 10.29 -9.29 11.56
N ARG A 45 10.44 -9.17 10.25
CA ARG A 45 9.42 -8.55 9.37
C ARG A 45 8.07 -9.26 9.48
N LYS A 46 8.09 -10.59 9.45
CA LYS A 46 6.88 -11.40 9.63
C LYS A 46 6.22 -11.18 11.00
N ALA A 47 7.01 -11.22 12.07
CA ALA A 47 6.50 -10.97 13.43
C ALA A 47 5.92 -9.56 13.55
N HIS A 48 6.56 -8.58 12.93
CA HIS A 48 6.11 -7.20 12.92
C HIS A 48 4.77 -7.03 12.18
N PHE A 49 4.65 -7.58 10.96
CA PHE A 49 3.39 -7.56 10.18
C PHE A 49 2.23 -8.12 11.00
N PHE A 50 2.39 -9.29 11.60
CA PHE A 50 1.33 -9.90 12.40
C PHE A 50 1.04 -9.14 13.71
N ALA A 51 2.00 -8.42 14.27
CA ALA A 51 1.75 -7.52 15.39
C ALA A 51 0.90 -6.30 14.97
N GLN A 52 1.20 -5.68 13.82
CA GLN A 52 0.36 -4.62 13.24
C GLN A 52 -1.04 -5.12 12.90
N LEU A 53 -1.15 -6.32 12.29
CA LEU A 53 -2.43 -6.93 11.96
C LEU A 53 -3.32 -7.08 13.19
N ARG A 54 -2.78 -7.69 14.25
CA ARG A 54 -3.53 -7.82 15.52
C ARG A 54 -3.98 -6.46 16.05
N HIS A 55 -3.06 -5.48 16.05
CA HIS A 55 -3.41 -4.14 16.51
C HIS A 55 -4.55 -3.53 15.68
N ALA A 56 -4.51 -3.61 14.36
CA ALA A 56 -5.55 -3.12 13.46
C ALA A 56 -6.89 -3.85 13.66
N MET A 57 -6.86 -5.16 13.83
CA MET A 57 -8.10 -5.94 14.03
C MET A 57 -8.78 -5.67 15.38
N PHE A 58 -8.03 -5.22 16.40
CA PHE A 58 -8.57 -4.79 17.70
C PHE A 58 -9.11 -3.37 17.71
N CYS A 59 -8.85 -2.56 16.69
CA CYS A 59 -9.42 -1.23 16.54
C CYS A 59 -10.92 -1.29 16.23
N GLU A 60 -11.58 -0.12 16.23
CA GLU A 60 -13.03 0.00 16.09
C GLU A 60 -13.58 -0.82 14.91
N ALA A 61 -14.70 -1.48 15.14
CA ALA A 61 -15.37 -2.27 14.12
C ALA A 61 -15.88 -1.38 12.98
N GLY A 62 -15.64 -1.81 11.74
CA GLY A 62 -16.13 -1.13 10.54
C GLY A 62 -15.06 -0.40 9.73
N ASP A 63 -13.92 -0.04 10.32
CA ASP A 63 -12.83 0.59 9.59
C ASP A 63 -12.04 -0.43 8.76
N LYS A 64 -11.54 0.02 7.61
CA LYS A 64 -10.60 -0.73 6.78
C LYS A 64 -9.18 -0.26 7.09
N TYR A 65 -8.25 -1.22 7.18
CA TYR A 65 -6.85 -0.97 7.51
C TYR A 65 -5.93 -1.47 6.41
N TYR A 66 -4.98 -0.63 6.05
CA TYR A 66 -3.92 -0.91 5.08
C TYR A 66 -2.63 -1.25 5.84
N LEU A 67 -2.01 -2.36 5.48
CA LEU A 67 -0.79 -2.89 6.11
C LEU A 67 0.26 -3.17 5.05
N ASN A 68 1.48 -2.71 5.30
CA ASN A 68 2.63 -2.89 4.44
C ASN A 68 3.18 -4.33 4.53
N ALA A 69 3.38 -4.97 3.39
CA ALA A 69 3.99 -6.30 3.28
C ALA A 69 4.99 -6.35 2.13
N THR A 70 6.10 -7.05 2.35
CA THR A 70 7.06 -7.31 1.28
C THR A 70 6.67 -8.54 0.45
N THR A 71 7.14 -8.61 -0.78
CA THR A 71 6.99 -9.80 -1.65
C THR A 71 7.48 -11.08 -0.97
N ASP A 72 8.63 -11.01 -0.27
CA ASP A 72 9.16 -12.16 0.47
C ASP A 72 8.21 -12.67 1.54
N LEU A 73 7.54 -11.76 2.26
CA LEU A 73 6.56 -12.13 3.28
C LEU A 73 5.37 -12.88 2.66
N LEU A 74 4.86 -12.41 1.51
CA LEU A 74 3.77 -13.06 0.81
C LEU A 74 4.14 -14.44 0.25
N LEU A 75 5.42 -14.70 0.06
CA LEU A 75 5.97 -15.98 -0.42
C LEU A 75 6.29 -16.97 0.71
N GLU A 76 6.21 -16.56 1.98
CA GLU A 76 6.38 -17.46 3.12
C GLU A 76 5.32 -18.55 3.13
N THR A 77 5.74 -19.80 3.34
CA THR A 77 4.88 -21.00 3.18
C THR A 77 3.69 -21.03 4.13
N ASP A 78 3.82 -20.45 5.32
CA ASP A 78 2.79 -20.41 6.37
C ASP A 78 2.05 -19.05 6.45
N PHE A 79 2.35 -18.12 5.50
CA PHE A 79 1.76 -16.77 5.53
C PHE A 79 0.23 -16.81 5.45
N LEU A 80 -0.31 -17.52 4.45
CA LEU A 80 -1.77 -17.58 4.23
C LEU A 80 -2.50 -18.28 5.39
N ASP A 81 -1.94 -19.38 5.89
CA ASP A 81 -2.57 -20.13 7.00
C ASP A 81 -2.67 -19.24 8.24
N ARG A 82 -1.55 -18.61 8.61
CA ARG A 82 -1.51 -17.73 9.75
C ARG A 82 -2.38 -16.48 9.56
N LEU A 83 -2.37 -15.87 8.37
CA LEU A 83 -3.22 -14.72 8.07
C LEU A 83 -4.70 -15.05 8.25
N LYS A 84 -5.13 -16.22 7.79
CA LYS A 84 -6.50 -16.70 7.92
C LYS A 84 -6.91 -16.87 9.39
N GLU A 85 -6.01 -17.36 10.22
CA GLU A 85 -6.26 -17.54 11.67
C GLU A 85 -6.35 -16.20 12.40
N GLU A 86 -5.52 -15.22 12.00
CA GLU A 86 -5.41 -13.93 12.71
C GLU A 86 -6.31 -12.82 12.13
N THR A 87 -7.07 -13.09 11.05
CA THR A 87 -7.94 -12.09 10.39
C THR A 87 -9.41 -12.50 10.45
N PRO A 88 -10.12 -12.16 11.52
CA PRO A 88 -11.55 -12.52 11.69
C PRO A 88 -12.48 -11.77 10.71
N SER A 89 -12.05 -10.62 10.19
CA SER A 89 -12.80 -9.76 9.27
C SER A 89 -11.92 -9.38 8.08
N PRO A 90 -11.70 -10.31 7.12
CA PRO A 90 -10.76 -10.11 6.03
C PRO A 90 -11.11 -8.92 5.12
N GLU A 91 -12.38 -8.57 4.98
CA GLU A 91 -12.86 -7.41 4.22
C GLU A 91 -12.38 -6.05 4.77
N ARG A 92 -11.93 -6.05 6.02
CA ARG A 92 -11.34 -4.88 6.69
C ARG A 92 -9.85 -4.73 6.43
N LEU A 93 -9.22 -5.70 5.78
CA LEU A 93 -7.78 -5.69 5.50
C LEU A 93 -7.50 -5.34 4.04
N ALA A 94 -6.55 -4.45 3.85
CA ALA A 94 -5.84 -4.25 2.61
C ALA A 94 -4.34 -4.46 2.84
N ILE A 95 -3.67 -5.12 1.93
CA ILE A 95 -2.21 -5.36 1.97
C ILE A 95 -1.55 -4.54 0.87
N GLU A 96 -0.56 -3.73 1.24
CA GLU A 96 0.25 -2.92 0.34
C GLU A 96 1.59 -3.62 0.08
N VAL A 97 1.86 -3.95 -1.17
CA VAL A 97 3.13 -4.58 -1.57
C VAL A 97 4.14 -3.48 -1.84
N THR A 98 5.14 -3.36 -0.95
CA THR A 98 6.04 -2.20 -0.89
C THR A 98 7.34 -2.36 -1.71
N ASP A 99 7.76 -3.57 -2.05
CA ASP A 99 9.03 -3.87 -2.73
C ASP A 99 8.83 -4.31 -4.18
N LEU A 100 8.02 -3.59 -4.93
CA LEU A 100 7.61 -3.93 -6.30
C LEU A 100 8.78 -4.12 -7.27
N HIS A 101 9.91 -3.44 -7.05
CA HIS A 101 11.13 -3.62 -7.83
C HIS A 101 11.67 -5.06 -7.79
N ARG A 102 11.27 -5.86 -6.81
CA ARG A 102 11.65 -7.27 -6.72
C ARG A 102 10.91 -8.17 -7.69
N LEU A 103 9.77 -7.73 -8.22
CA LEU A 103 8.96 -8.55 -9.13
C LEU A 103 9.71 -9.02 -10.37
N VAL A 104 10.64 -8.22 -10.89
CA VAL A 104 11.48 -8.57 -12.05
C VAL A 104 12.60 -9.56 -11.72
N HIS A 105 12.87 -9.80 -10.45
CA HIS A 105 13.90 -10.71 -9.98
C HIS A 105 13.34 -12.06 -9.51
N LEU A 106 12.01 -12.22 -9.51
CA LEU A 106 11.36 -13.48 -9.15
C LEU A 106 11.53 -14.49 -10.30
N ASP A 107 11.88 -15.73 -9.93
CA ASP A 107 11.82 -16.81 -10.87
C ASP A 107 10.35 -17.22 -11.21
N ASP A 108 10.17 -18.11 -12.18
CA ASP A 108 8.85 -18.55 -12.64
C ASP A 108 8.03 -19.20 -11.51
N THR A 109 8.66 -19.91 -10.59
CA THR A 109 8.02 -20.58 -9.46
C THR A 109 7.54 -19.55 -8.44
N GLN A 110 8.41 -18.61 -8.07
CA GLN A 110 8.09 -17.51 -7.16
C GLN A 110 7.01 -16.60 -7.73
N SER A 111 7.10 -16.24 -9.01
CA SER A 111 6.10 -15.43 -9.71
C SER A 111 4.72 -16.11 -9.72
N ARG A 112 4.68 -17.43 -9.92
CA ARG A 112 3.44 -18.20 -9.86
C ARG A 112 2.90 -18.29 -8.44
N ALA A 113 3.75 -18.54 -7.46
CA ALA A 113 3.37 -18.59 -6.05
C ALA A 113 2.78 -17.26 -5.57
N LEU A 114 3.41 -16.12 -5.92
CA LEU A 114 2.93 -14.79 -5.58
C LEU A 114 1.56 -14.51 -6.20
N ARG A 115 1.37 -14.80 -7.49
CA ARG A 115 0.06 -14.65 -8.14
C ARG A 115 -1.02 -15.51 -7.46
N THR A 116 -0.67 -16.73 -7.07
CA THR A 116 -1.60 -17.62 -6.35
C THR A 116 -1.93 -17.08 -4.97
N CYS A 117 -0.94 -16.61 -4.23
CA CYS A 117 -1.13 -15.95 -2.93
C CYS A 117 -2.11 -14.77 -3.06
N ILE A 118 -1.83 -13.84 -3.96
CA ILE A 118 -2.68 -12.65 -4.17
C ILE A 118 -4.11 -13.04 -4.61
N ALA A 119 -4.25 -14.02 -5.49
CA ALA A 119 -5.57 -14.52 -5.88
C ALA A 119 -6.35 -15.12 -4.70
N THR A 120 -5.67 -15.83 -3.80
CA THR A 120 -6.27 -16.37 -2.57
C THR A 120 -6.71 -15.25 -1.63
N LEU A 121 -5.88 -14.21 -1.44
CA LEU A 121 -6.23 -13.03 -0.65
C LEU A 121 -7.51 -12.36 -1.18
N HIS A 122 -7.61 -12.17 -2.50
CA HIS A 122 -8.81 -11.62 -3.12
C HIS A 122 -10.06 -12.51 -2.90
N GLN A 123 -9.92 -13.83 -2.96
CA GLN A 123 -11.03 -14.76 -2.66
C GLN A 123 -11.53 -14.64 -1.22
N TRP A 124 -10.65 -14.25 -0.30
CA TRP A 124 -11.02 -13.99 1.10
C TRP A 124 -11.59 -12.58 1.33
N GLY A 125 -11.61 -11.73 0.30
CA GLY A 125 -12.08 -10.34 0.40
C GLY A 125 -11.00 -9.34 0.85
N ILE A 126 -9.74 -9.78 0.94
CA ILE A 126 -8.59 -8.91 1.26
C ILE A 126 -8.17 -8.19 -0.03
N GLU A 127 -8.11 -6.87 0.02
CA GLU A 127 -7.57 -6.08 -1.08
C GLU A 127 -6.04 -6.14 -1.10
N VAL A 128 -5.44 -6.27 -2.30
CA VAL A 128 -3.98 -6.17 -2.46
C VAL A 128 -3.67 -4.99 -3.37
N TRP A 129 -2.80 -4.11 -2.91
CA TRP A 129 -2.42 -2.86 -3.56
C TRP A 129 -0.94 -2.87 -3.94
N ALA A 130 -0.63 -2.24 -5.07
CA ALA A 130 0.75 -1.93 -5.46
C ALA A 130 1.14 -0.59 -4.83
N ASP A 131 2.19 -0.57 -4.01
CA ASP A 131 2.65 0.63 -3.32
C ASP A 131 3.83 1.31 -4.04
N ASP A 132 4.08 2.59 -3.77
CA ASP A 132 5.19 3.38 -4.30
C ASP A 132 5.35 3.33 -5.84
N VAL A 133 4.22 3.36 -6.56
CA VAL A 133 4.26 3.26 -8.01
C VAL A 133 4.67 4.57 -8.67
N CYS A 134 5.71 4.49 -9.48
CA CYS A 134 6.18 5.54 -10.38
C CYS A 134 6.16 5.08 -11.84
N GLU A 135 6.55 5.94 -12.78
CA GLU A 135 6.56 5.59 -14.20
C GLU A 135 7.51 4.43 -14.51
N ASP A 136 8.64 4.36 -13.83
CA ASP A 136 9.69 3.38 -14.13
C ASP A 136 9.27 1.95 -13.80
N ILE A 137 8.48 1.74 -12.72
CA ILE A 137 8.02 0.40 -12.31
C ILE A 137 6.79 -0.08 -13.10
N LEU A 138 6.08 0.82 -13.78
CA LEU A 138 4.81 0.49 -14.43
C LEU A 138 4.91 -0.61 -15.50
N PRO A 139 5.95 -0.66 -16.37
CA PRO A 139 6.14 -1.77 -17.30
C PRO A 139 6.27 -3.12 -16.61
N ASP A 140 6.98 -3.17 -15.51
CA ASP A 140 7.24 -4.39 -14.75
C ASP A 140 5.97 -4.90 -14.06
N LEU A 141 5.17 -3.97 -13.51
CA LEU A 141 3.85 -4.31 -12.97
C LEU A 141 2.93 -4.90 -14.03
N LEU A 142 2.92 -4.34 -15.23
CA LEU A 142 2.13 -4.87 -16.34
C LEU A 142 2.63 -6.25 -16.78
N ALA A 143 3.95 -6.46 -16.82
CA ALA A 143 4.57 -7.73 -17.19
C ALA A 143 4.33 -8.82 -16.14
N SER A 144 4.21 -8.48 -14.86
CA SER A 144 4.01 -9.42 -13.75
C SER A 144 2.72 -10.23 -13.84
N GLN A 145 1.71 -9.72 -14.55
CA GLN A 145 0.36 -10.28 -14.63
C GLN A 145 -0.35 -10.41 -13.26
N ILE A 146 0.15 -9.72 -12.25
CA ILE A 146 -0.50 -9.64 -10.95
C ILE A 146 -1.70 -8.70 -11.06
N ARG A 147 -2.82 -9.12 -10.47
CA ARG A 147 -4.03 -8.28 -10.39
C ARG A 147 -4.07 -7.59 -9.03
N PHE A 148 -3.76 -6.31 -9.04
CA PHE A 148 -3.94 -5.47 -7.87
C PHE A 148 -5.36 -4.90 -7.81
N CYS A 149 -5.90 -4.65 -6.62
CA CYS A 149 -7.16 -3.93 -6.42
C CYS A 149 -6.98 -2.43 -6.64
N GLY A 150 -5.80 -1.93 -6.37
CA GLY A 150 -5.44 -0.54 -6.54
C GLY A 150 -3.94 -0.32 -6.61
N VAL A 151 -3.58 0.93 -6.90
CA VAL A 151 -2.21 1.41 -7.05
C VAL A 151 -2.07 2.67 -6.20
N LYS A 152 -1.02 2.73 -5.38
CA LYS A 152 -0.62 3.96 -4.68
C LYS A 152 0.50 4.64 -5.46
N ILE A 153 0.32 5.90 -5.76
CA ILE A 153 1.35 6.73 -6.41
C ILE A 153 2.10 7.46 -5.31
N ASP A 154 3.41 7.19 -5.26
CA ASP A 154 4.36 7.80 -4.33
C ASP A 154 4.34 9.34 -4.38
N LYS A 155 4.56 9.94 -3.22
CA LYS A 155 4.54 11.41 -3.04
C LYS A 155 5.52 12.15 -3.96
N HIS A 156 6.72 11.61 -4.19
CA HIS A 156 7.72 12.30 -5.05
C HIS A 156 7.29 12.30 -6.51
N THR A 157 6.72 11.18 -6.97
CA THR A 157 6.07 11.06 -8.29
C THR A 157 4.89 12.05 -8.41
N PHE A 158 4.07 12.16 -7.39
CA PHE A 158 2.97 13.12 -7.36
C PHE A 158 3.49 14.57 -7.38
N TRP A 159 4.49 14.90 -6.58
CA TRP A 159 5.03 16.27 -6.51
C TRP A 159 5.72 16.70 -7.80
N SER A 160 6.33 15.77 -8.56
CA SER A 160 6.83 16.10 -9.90
C SER A 160 5.69 16.52 -10.85
N GLY A 161 4.50 15.99 -10.65
CA GLY A 161 3.29 16.35 -11.38
C GLY A 161 2.83 17.80 -11.16
N ARG A 162 3.35 18.52 -10.15
CA ARG A 162 3.10 19.95 -9.96
C ARG A 162 3.63 20.77 -11.14
N THR A 163 4.73 20.34 -11.75
CA THR A 163 5.37 20.97 -12.92
C THR A 163 5.08 20.21 -14.22
N GLU A 164 4.92 18.89 -14.16
CA GLU A 164 4.70 17.99 -15.30
C GLU A 164 3.26 17.43 -15.33
N ARG A 165 2.28 18.33 -15.24
CA ARG A 165 0.86 17.98 -15.05
C ARG A 165 0.33 16.95 -16.05
N GLU A 166 0.60 17.12 -17.36
CA GLU A 166 0.07 16.20 -18.39
C GLU A 166 0.65 14.79 -18.24
N LYS A 167 1.94 14.71 -17.94
CA LYS A 167 2.63 13.46 -17.68
C LYS A 167 2.01 12.73 -16.48
N PHE A 168 1.81 13.44 -15.39
CA PHE A 168 1.14 12.90 -14.20
C PHE A 168 -0.29 12.44 -14.48
N LEU A 169 -1.10 13.21 -15.21
CA LEU A 169 -2.46 12.81 -15.58
C LEU A 169 -2.48 11.58 -16.51
N LYS A 170 -1.45 11.39 -17.32
CA LYS A 170 -1.29 10.17 -18.13
C LYS A 170 -0.97 8.97 -17.25
N LEU A 171 -0.01 9.13 -16.31
CA LEU A 171 0.37 8.10 -15.35
C LEU A 171 -0.84 7.61 -14.55
N THR A 172 -1.61 8.51 -13.95
CA THR A 172 -2.80 8.14 -13.16
C THR A 172 -3.81 7.33 -13.97
N ARG A 173 -4.00 7.66 -15.26
CA ARG A 173 -4.87 6.86 -16.15
C ARG A 173 -4.30 5.47 -16.43
N GLN A 174 -2.99 5.32 -16.54
CA GLN A 174 -2.34 4.03 -16.71
C GLN A 174 -2.46 3.18 -15.44
N CYS A 175 -2.19 3.76 -14.27
CA CYS A 175 -2.39 3.12 -12.97
C CYS A 175 -3.85 2.68 -12.76
N LYS A 176 -4.81 3.49 -13.19
CA LYS A 176 -6.24 3.15 -13.13
C LYS A 176 -6.62 1.91 -13.93
N ARG A 177 -5.94 1.68 -15.07
CA ARG A 177 -6.14 0.47 -15.88
C ARG A 177 -5.50 -0.76 -15.25
N LEU A 178 -4.41 -0.58 -14.49
CA LEU A 178 -3.69 -1.65 -13.83
C LEU A 178 -4.44 -2.19 -12.59
N GLY A 179 -4.88 -1.27 -11.70
CA GLY A 179 -5.44 -1.64 -10.40
C GLY A 179 -6.93 -1.30 -10.21
N GLY A 180 -7.60 -0.67 -11.18
CA GLY A 180 -9.01 -0.24 -11.04
C GLY A 180 -9.22 0.94 -10.09
N LYS A 181 -8.41 1.08 -9.04
CA LYS A 181 -8.40 2.20 -8.08
C LYS A 181 -7.02 2.84 -8.05
N VAL A 182 -6.95 4.15 -7.78
CA VAL A 182 -5.70 4.89 -7.63
C VAL A 182 -5.77 5.76 -6.38
N LEU A 183 -4.73 5.67 -5.55
CA LEU A 183 -4.51 6.51 -4.39
C LEU A 183 -3.28 7.38 -4.66
N ILE A 184 -3.32 8.65 -4.28
CA ILE A 184 -2.22 9.59 -4.37
C ILE A 184 -1.74 9.93 -2.97
N GLU A 185 -0.45 9.80 -2.75
CA GLU A 185 0.21 10.20 -1.51
C GLU A 185 0.75 11.63 -1.57
N GLY A 186 1.00 12.22 -0.41
CA GLY A 186 1.67 13.51 -0.28
C GLY A 186 0.81 14.71 -0.68
N ILE A 187 -0.51 14.64 -0.50
CA ILE A 187 -1.40 15.78 -0.69
C ILE A 187 -1.25 16.71 0.53
N GLU A 188 -0.57 17.84 0.36
CA GLU A 188 -0.23 18.76 1.45
C GLU A 188 -0.91 20.12 1.35
N THR A 189 -1.30 20.53 0.14
CA THR A 189 -1.86 21.86 -0.15
C THR A 189 -3.18 21.75 -0.91
N ALA A 190 -3.97 22.85 -0.90
CA ALA A 190 -5.17 22.96 -1.72
C ALA A 190 -4.87 22.82 -3.23
N GLY A 191 -3.67 23.24 -3.68
CA GLY A 191 -3.21 23.04 -5.06
C GLY A 191 -2.98 21.56 -5.39
N ASP A 192 -2.38 20.81 -4.47
CA ASP A 192 -2.20 19.36 -4.60
C ASP A 192 -3.55 18.67 -4.67
N PHE A 193 -4.46 19.03 -3.80
CA PHE A 193 -5.81 18.47 -3.81
C PHE A 193 -6.55 18.73 -5.13
N ALA A 194 -6.44 19.95 -5.66
CA ALA A 194 -7.02 20.29 -6.96
C ALA A 194 -6.40 19.47 -8.10
N LEU A 195 -5.06 19.24 -8.07
CA LEU A 195 -4.38 18.38 -9.04
C LEU A 195 -4.81 16.92 -8.92
N ALA A 196 -4.87 16.39 -7.69
CA ALA A 196 -5.32 15.02 -7.43
C ALA A 196 -6.76 14.81 -7.92
N ARG A 197 -7.67 15.73 -7.63
CA ARG A 197 -9.07 15.68 -8.10
C ARG A 197 -9.23 15.80 -9.62
N ALA A 198 -8.31 16.49 -10.29
CA ALA A 198 -8.30 16.59 -11.74
C ALA A 198 -7.74 15.34 -12.43
N SER A 199 -7.13 14.43 -11.68
CA SER A 199 -6.55 13.18 -12.18
C SER A 199 -7.58 12.04 -12.22
N ALA A 200 -7.13 10.84 -12.59
CA ALA A 200 -7.94 9.62 -12.55
C ALA A 200 -7.97 8.96 -11.16
N ALA A 201 -7.42 9.59 -10.13
CA ALA A 201 -7.36 9.04 -8.78
C ALA A 201 -8.73 9.05 -8.08
N ASP A 202 -8.92 8.05 -7.22
CA ASP A 202 -10.11 7.88 -6.39
C ASP A 202 -9.88 8.39 -4.97
N TYR A 203 -8.65 8.19 -4.46
CA TYR A 203 -8.29 8.38 -3.08
C TYR A 203 -7.04 9.24 -2.94
N GLY A 204 -6.89 9.83 -1.76
CA GLY A 204 -5.73 10.62 -1.41
C GLY A 204 -5.36 10.49 0.06
N GLN A 205 -4.07 10.71 0.33
CA GLN A 205 -3.46 10.71 1.65
C GLN A 205 -2.45 11.84 1.74
N GLY A 206 -2.32 12.45 2.92
CA GLY A 206 -1.32 13.49 3.13
C GLY A 206 -1.69 14.49 4.20
N TYR A 207 -0.78 15.42 4.46
CA TYR A 207 -0.87 16.37 5.57
C TYR A 207 -1.91 17.48 5.39
N LEU A 208 -2.55 17.59 4.24
CA LEU A 208 -3.65 18.52 4.04
C LEU A 208 -4.77 18.32 5.09
N TRP A 209 -4.99 17.10 5.52
CA TRP A 209 -6.02 16.73 6.49
C TRP A 209 -5.52 16.55 7.93
N GLY A 210 -4.31 17.04 8.21
CA GLY A 210 -3.66 16.98 9.50
C GLY A 210 -2.60 15.87 9.59
N ARG A 211 -1.72 16.02 10.58
CA ARG A 211 -0.77 14.95 10.96
C ARG A 211 -1.46 14.09 12.01
N SER A 212 -1.56 12.80 11.73
CA SER A 212 -2.01 11.78 12.69
C SER A 212 -0.93 11.45 13.71
#